data_b3dd7ccfcb69927a647857a6b796faf4
#
_entry.id   b3dd7ccfcb69927a647857a6b796faf4
#
_cell.length_a   1.000
_cell.length_b   1.000
_cell.length_c   1.000
_cell.angle_alpha   90.00
_cell.angle_beta   90.00
_cell.angle_gamma   90.00
#
_symmetry.space_group_name_H-M   'P 1'
#
loop_
_entity.id
_entity.type
_entity.pdbx_description
1 polymer ?
#
loop_
_entity_poly.entity_id
_entity_poly.type
_entity_poly.pdbx_seq_one_letter_code
_entity_poly.pdbx_strand_id
1 'polypeptide(L)'
;MTIFIVCHKDLPSYPPPEGSKIIWLNSKPPLDNRGMDVIAGYDFFSEPEELHAKLSGSLGTIAIAKVVAEEPVKPRNITIWQYRKYLIRQRIGTPNPEYPGMYTATSEETEITRPDDPAFSLEDFFLPRPLNLQNISHHYARFHNIVDFLRYTASAIETTALTQAEALQFFNSGTFVPGGIELGTYPTDWWLDAFVRLVAPSFEFAKRYQPFQAEDPVQKRAISFCQERLGSYLLIKRLSELYGNTLPGSLFGDIVTVSNDGVYRSGV
;
A
#
# COMPACT_ATOMS: atom_id res chain seq x y z
N MET A 1 -4.63 -10.66 -15.13
CA MET A 1 -4.20 -10.05 -13.86
C MET A 1 -2.72 -9.74 -13.95
N THR A 2 -2.26 -8.64 -13.39
CA THR A 2 -0.84 -8.26 -13.37
C THR A 2 -0.39 -8.05 -11.93
N ILE A 3 0.76 -8.60 -11.56
CA ILE A 3 1.36 -8.45 -10.23
C ILE A 3 2.47 -7.42 -10.32
N PHE A 4 2.38 -6.40 -9.49
CA PHE A 4 3.39 -5.37 -9.33
C PHE A 4 4.07 -5.49 -7.97
N ILE A 5 5.39 -5.43 -7.94
CA ILE A 5 6.17 -5.45 -6.70
C ILE A 5 7.00 -4.16 -6.61
N VAL A 6 6.70 -3.33 -5.63
CA VAL A 6 7.38 -2.05 -5.44
C VAL A 6 8.69 -2.26 -4.69
N CYS A 7 9.79 -1.86 -5.31
CA CYS A 7 11.15 -2.00 -4.81
C CYS A 7 11.89 -0.66 -4.84
N HIS A 8 12.70 -0.35 -3.81
CA HIS A 8 13.47 0.89 -3.76
C HIS A 8 14.93 0.73 -3.29
N LYS A 9 15.27 -0.38 -2.65
CA LYS A 9 16.63 -0.69 -2.19
C LYS A 9 17.09 -2.03 -2.72
N ASP A 10 16.23 -3.04 -2.57
CA ASP A 10 16.53 -4.43 -2.89
C ASP A 10 15.41 -5.00 -3.75
N LEU A 11 15.73 -6.01 -4.55
CA LEU A 11 14.76 -6.86 -5.20
C LEU A 11 13.96 -7.66 -4.16
N PRO A 12 12.83 -8.29 -4.53
CA PRO A 12 12.01 -9.04 -3.59
C PRO A 12 12.84 -10.02 -2.77
N SER A 13 12.64 -10.01 -1.45
CA SER A 13 13.29 -10.92 -0.49
C SER A 13 12.56 -12.28 -0.40
N TYR A 14 11.66 -12.55 -1.31
CA TYR A 14 10.87 -13.78 -1.47
C TYR A 14 10.77 -14.13 -2.96
N PRO A 15 10.52 -15.39 -3.33
CA PRO A 15 10.32 -15.77 -4.73
C PRO A 15 8.98 -15.21 -5.23
N PRO A 16 8.99 -14.22 -6.17
CA PRO A 16 7.74 -13.69 -6.70
C PRO A 16 7.08 -14.71 -7.66
N PRO A 17 5.76 -14.66 -7.83
CA PRO A 17 5.08 -15.41 -8.88
C PRO A 17 5.64 -15.07 -10.26
N GLU A 18 5.59 -16.05 -11.18
CA GLU A 18 6.02 -15.87 -12.56
C GLU A 18 5.23 -14.72 -13.23
N GLY A 19 5.90 -13.91 -14.04
CA GLY A 19 5.30 -12.77 -14.75
C GLY A 19 5.05 -11.55 -13.87
N SER A 20 5.56 -11.52 -12.63
CA SER A 20 5.54 -10.31 -11.79
C SER A 20 6.38 -9.19 -12.41
N LYS A 21 5.88 -7.96 -12.38
CA LYS A 21 6.57 -6.74 -12.81
C LYS A 21 7.14 -6.01 -11.61
N ILE A 22 8.43 -5.74 -11.62
CA ILE A 22 9.12 -5.02 -10.55
C ILE A 22 9.09 -3.53 -10.86
N ILE A 23 8.47 -2.71 -10.00
CA ILE A 23 8.54 -1.25 -10.08
C ILE A 23 9.73 -0.78 -9.25
N TRP A 24 10.80 -0.43 -9.94
CA TRP A 24 12.04 -0.01 -9.32
C TRP A 24 12.08 1.50 -9.11
N LEU A 25 12.19 1.95 -7.87
CA LEU A 25 12.11 3.37 -7.47
C LEU A 25 13.47 3.99 -7.10
N ASN A 26 14.56 3.38 -7.48
CA ASN A 26 15.90 3.91 -7.23
C ASN A 26 16.57 4.31 -8.55
N SER A 27 17.29 5.45 -8.56
CA SER A 27 18.03 5.94 -9.73
C SER A 27 19.10 4.97 -10.24
N LYS A 28 19.63 4.16 -9.34
CA LYS A 28 20.60 3.11 -9.70
C LYS A 28 19.82 1.81 -9.94
N PRO A 29 19.92 1.21 -11.15
CA PRO A 29 19.32 -0.09 -11.40
C PRO A 29 19.90 -1.16 -10.46
N PRO A 30 19.18 -2.25 -10.20
CA PRO A 30 19.75 -3.37 -9.46
C PRO A 30 20.94 -3.95 -10.23
N LEU A 31 21.99 -4.36 -9.51
CA LEU A 31 23.20 -4.93 -10.12
C LEU A 31 22.91 -6.19 -10.91
N ASP A 32 21.94 -6.97 -10.47
CA ASP A 32 21.44 -8.17 -11.12
C ASP A 32 19.93 -8.19 -10.96
N ASN A 33 19.19 -8.26 -12.07
CA ASN A 33 17.71 -8.32 -12.06
C ASN A 33 17.16 -9.72 -11.76
N ARG A 34 18.01 -10.74 -11.62
CA ARG A 34 17.64 -12.14 -11.38
C ARG A 34 16.62 -12.67 -12.41
N GLY A 35 16.68 -12.17 -13.64
CA GLY A 35 15.72 -12.55 -14.71
C GLY A 35 14.32 -11.97 -14.54
N MET A 36 14.09 -11.05 -13.61
CA MET A 36 12.80 -10.40 -13.40
C MET A 36 12.56 -9.27 -14.41
N ASP A 37 11.29 -9.01 -14.71
CA ASP A 37 10.84 -7.86 -15.51
C ASP A 37 10.90 -6.60 -14.65
N VAL A 38 11.97 -5.81 -14.79
CA VAL A 38 12.22 -4.60 -13.99
C VAL A 38 11.88 -3.36 -14.80
N ILE A 39 10.88 -2.64 -14.33
CA ILE A 39 10.44 -1.35 -14.87
C ILE A 39 11.11 -0.24 -14.05
N ALA A 40 11.85 0.63 -14.72
CA ALA A 40 12.46 1.81 -14.10
C ALA A 40 11.37 2.86 -13.78
N GLY A 41 10.63 2.61 -12.70
CA GLY A 41 9.51 3.47 -12.30
C GLY A 41 9.92 4.90 -11.99
N TYR A 42 11.18 5.10 -11.67
CA TYR A 42 11.74 6.40 -11.40
C TYR A 42 11.94 7.25 -12.70
N ASP A 43 12.08 6.63 -13.86
CA ASP A 43 12.17 7.34 -15.16
C ASP A 43 10.84 8.03 -15.55
N PHE A 44 9.75 7.69 -14.89
CA PHE A 44 8.46 8.37 -15.09
C PHE A 44 8.40 9.77 -14.49
N PHE A 45 9.41 10.22 -13.76
CA PHE A 45 9.40 11.48 -13.01
C PHE A 45 10.57 12.36 -13.41
N SER A 46 10.35 13.67 -13.53
CA SER A 46 11.41 14.64 -13.83
C SER A 46 12.38 14.83 -12.65
N GLU A 47 11.89 14.69 -11.42
CA GLU A 47 12.66 14.88 -10.18
C GLU A 47 12.34 13.77 -9.19
N PRO A 48 12.73 12.51 -9.52
CA PRO A 48 12.27 11.34 -8.76
C PRO A 48 12.76 11.32 -7.31
N GLU A 49 13.96 11.81 -7.04
CA GLU A 49 14.52 11.83 -5.67
C GLU A 49 13.77 12.83 -4.78
N GLU A 50 13.43 14.00 -5.31
CA GLU A 50 12.62 14.99 -4.61
C GLU A 50 11.21 14.47 -4.35
N LEU A 51 10.59 13.86 -5.35
CA LEU A 51 9.27 13.26 -5.23
C LEU A 51 9.27 12.07 -4.26
N HIS A 52 10.30 11.23 -4.25
CA HIS A 52 10.43 10.15 -3.29
C HIS A 52 10.55 10.67 -1.86
N ALA A 53 11.30 11.73 -1.63
CA ALA A 53 11.39 12.38 -0.33
C ALA A 53 10.02 12.92 0.16
N LYS A 54 9.19 13.41 -0.77
CA LYS A 54 7.87 13.98 -0.47
C LYS A 54 6.77 12.93 -0.33
N LEU A 55 6.74 11.94 -1.23
CA LEU A 55 5.64 10.99 -1.40
C LEU A 55 5.95 9.59 -0.85
N SER A 56 7.24 9.29 -0.58
CA SER A 56 7.68 8.01 -0.03
C SER A 56 7.12 6.80 -0.82
N GLY A 57 6.44 5.84 -0.15
CA GLY A 57 5.88 4.64 -0.78
C GLY A 57 4.82 4.91 -1.85
N SER A 58 4.15 6.05 -1.77
CA SER A 58 3.12 6.45 -2.74
C SER A 58 3.65 6.68 -4.15
N LEU A 59 4.97 6.90 -4.30
CA LEU A 59 5.60 7.01 -5.60
C LEU A 59 5.46 5.73 -6.43
N GLY A 60 5.52 4.56 -5.76
CA GLY A 60 5.27 3.27 -6.38
C GLY A 60 3.86 3.14 -6.97
N THR A 61 2.87 3.63 -6.23
CA THR A 61 1.47 3.65 -6.68
C THR A 61 1.29 4.53 -7.92
N ILE A 62 1.97 5.69 -7.97
CA ILE A 62 1.95 6.58 -9.15
C ILE A 62 2.61 5.89 -10.35
N ALA A 63 3.76 5.23 -10.15
CA ALA A 63 4.43 4.50 -11.21
C ALA A 63 3.57 3.36 -11.77
N ILE A 64 2.92 2.56 -10.90
CA ILE A 64 1.98 1.51 -11.31
C ILE A 64 0.83 2.10 -12.15
N ALA A 65 0.23 3.20 -11.70
CA ALA A 65 -0.87 3.83 -12.43
C ALA A 65 -0.46 4.26 -13.85
N LYS A 66 0.75 4.78 -14.02
CA LYS A 66 1.31 5.12 -15.34
C LYS A 66 1.49 3.86 -16.21
N VAL A 67 2.11 2.81 -15.67
CA VAL A 67 2.30 1.54 -16.40
C VAL A 67 0.95 0.97 -16.84
N VAL A 68 -0.04 0.93 -15.95
CA VAL A 68 -1.39 0.42 -16.26
C VAL A 68 -2.10 1.28 -17.30
N ALA A 69 -1.88 2.60 -17.29
CA ALA A 69 -2.48 3.51 -18.29
C ALA A 69 -1.88 3.32 -19.71
N GLU A 70 -0.63 2.86 -19.80
CA GLU A 70 0.08 2.61 -21.05
C GLU A 70 -0.16 1.21 -21.63
N GLU A 71 -0.74 0.28 -20.84
CA GLU A 71 -1.05 -1.08 -21.30
C GLU A 71 -2.13 -1.04 -22.42
N PRO A 72 -1.90 -1.71 -23.57
CA PRO A 72 -2.88 -1.75 -24.67
C PRO A 72 -4.23 -2.31 -24.25
N VAL A 73 -4.21 -3.26 -23.32
CA VAL A 73 -5.40 -3.84 -22.68
C VAL A 73 -5.18 -3.84 -21.19
N LYS A 74 -5.97 -3.05 -20.49
CA LYS A 74 -5.89 -3.01 -19.02
C LYS A 74 -6.19 -4.38 -18.43
N PRO A 75 -5.37 -4.87 -17.48
CA PRO A 75 -5.68 -6.09 -16.76
C PRO A 75 -6.98 -5.92 -15.97
N ARG A 76 -7.79 -6.97 -15.88
CA ARG A 76 -9.03 -6.93 -15.06
C ARG A 76 -8.72 -6.59 -13.61
N ASN A 77 -7.68 -7.23 -13.05
CA ASN A 77 -7.24 -7.04 -11.68
C ASN A 77 -5.74 -6.77 -11.65
N ILE A 78 -5.31 -5.97 -10.70
CA ILE A 78 -3.92 -5.77 -10.33
C ILE A 78 -3.67 -6.26 -8.92
N THR A 79 -2.47 -6.78 -8.70
CA THR A 79 -1.95 -7.13 -7.38
C THR A 79 -0.75 -6.26 -7.09
N ILE A 80 -0.68 -5.66 -5.91
CA ILE A 80 0.41 -4.81 -5.47
C ILE A 80 1.04 -5.42 -4.23
N TRP A 81 2.34 -5.68 -4.30
CA TRP A 81 3.18 -6.13 -3.21
C TRP A 81 4.38 -5.21 -3.03
N GLN A 82 5.10 -5.39 -1.96
CA GLN A 82 6.32 -4.64 -1.67
C GLN A 82 7.49 -5.63 -1.59
N TYR A 83 8.71 -5.16 -1.80
CA TYR A 83 9.92 -6.00 -1.86
C TYR A 83 10.14 -6.92 -0.64
N ARG A 84 9.53 -6.59 0.51
CA ARG A 84 9.56 -7.40 1.74
C ARG A 84 8.18 -7.80 2.26
N LYS A 85 7.09 -7.42 1.57
CA LYS A 85 5.73 -7.68 2.06
C LYS A 85 4.84 -8.19 0.94
N TYR A 86 4.13 -9.25 1.24
CA TYR A 86 3.12 -9.83 0.36
C TYR A 86 1.98 -10.44 1.18
N LEU A 87 0.92 -10.87 0.52
CA LEU A 87 -0.22 -11.53 1.14
C LEU A 87 -0.20 -13.01 0.87
N ILE A 88 -0.67 -13.78 1.86
CA ILE A 88 -0.74 -15.23 1.80
C ILE A 88 -1.99 -15.73 2.55
N ARG A 89 -2.54 -16.87 2.11
CA ARG A 89 -3.61 -17.57 2.83
C ARG A 89 -3.06 -18.56 3.84
N GLN A 90 -1.97 -19.21 3.50
CA GLN A 90 -1.29 -20.15 4.37
C GLN A 90 -0.29 -19.42 5.27
N ARG A 91 -0.44 -19.57 6.57
CA ARG A 91 0.43 -18.92 7.55
C ARG A 91 1.85 -19.48 7.51
N ILE A 92 2.83 -18.58 7.51
CA ILE A 92 4.25 -18.91 7.59
C ILE A 92 4.96 -17.95 8.56
N GLY A 93 6.08 -18.39 9.11
CA GLY A 93 6.90 -17.56 10.01
C GLY A 93 6.26 -17.34 11.38
N THR A 94 6.78 -16.33 12.07
CA THR A 94 6.39 -15.99 13.45
C THR A 94 5.27 -14.94 13.45
N PRO A 95 4.15 -15.17 14.18
CA PRO A 95 3.08 -14.18 14.27
C PRO A 95 3.53 -12.93 15.01
N ASN A 96 3.08 -11.77 14.54
CA ASN A 96 3.28 -10.52 15.25
C ASN A 96 2.39 -10.48 16.51
N PRO A 97 2.94 -10.21 17.71
CA PRO A 97 2.17 -10.24 18.94
C PRO A 97 1.15 -9.09 19.07
N GLU A 98 1.40 -7.97 18.38
CA GLU A 98 0.56 -6.76 18.48
C GLU A 98 -0.49 -6.67 17.36
N TYR A 99 -0.17 -7.25 16.18
CA TYR A 99 -0.99 -7.10 14.98
C TYR A 99 -1.45 -8.46 14.44
N PRO A 100 -2.68 -8.89 14.80
CA PRO A 100 -3.25 -10.12 14.25
C PRO A 100 -3.28 -10.13 12.71
N GLY A 101 -2.89 -11.24 12.11
CA GLY A 101 -2.83 -11.37 10.65
C GLY A 101 -1.54 -10.81 10.04
N MET A 102 -0.53 -10.47 10.86
CA MET A 102 0.81 -10.14 10.41
C MET A 102 1.81 -11.19 10.90
N TYR A 103 2.70 -11.60 10.01
CA TYR A 103 3.72 -12.61 10.26
C TYR A 103 5.08 -12.10 9.80
N THR A 104 6.13 -12.57 10.43
CA THR A 104 7.51 -12.33 9.98
C THR A 104 8.12 -13.67 9.62
N ALA A 105 8.66 -13.76 8.41
CA ALA A 105 9.33 -14.96 7.91
C ALA A 105 10.76 -14.62 7.45
N THR A 106 11.63 -15.63 7.44
CA THR A 106 12.93 -15.56 6.79
C THR A 106 12.79 -15.81 5.29
N SER A 107 13.79 -15.43 4.50
CA SER A 107 13.81 -15.73 3.06
C SER A 107 13.75 -17.24 2.81
N GLU A 108 14.41 -18.05 3.64
CA GLU A 108 14.39 -19.51 3.54
C GLU A 108 12.98 -20.10 3.73
N GLU A 109 12.24 -19.61 4.73
CA GLU A 109 10.84 -20.04 4.95
C GLU A 109 9.95 -19.68 3.73
N THR A 110 10.21 -18.55 3.06
CA THR A 110 9.45 -18.14 1.86
C THR A 110 9.80 -18.97 0.62
N GLU A 111 10.99 -19.57 0.54
CA GLU A 111 11.34 -20.50 -0.53
C GLU A 111 10.60 -21.85 -0.38
N ILE A 112 10.35 -22.29 0.86
CA ILE A 112 9.60 -23.51 1.14
C ILE A 112 8.11 -23.29 0.89
N THR A 113 7.58 -22.17 1.38
CA THR A 113 6.15 -21.81 1.22
C THR A 113 6.06 -20.56 0.37
N ARG A 114 5.98 -20.76 -0.94
CA ARG A 114 5.89 -19.66 -1.90
C ARG A 114 4.63 -18.85 -1.71
N PRO A 115 4.67 -17.54 -2.05
CA PRO A 115 3.46 -16.73 -2.11
C PRO A 115 2.38 -17.40 -2.96
N ASP A 116 1.14 -17.38 -2.48
CA ASP A 116 0.00 -17.84 -3.28
C ASP A 116 -0.05 -17.01 -4.58
N ASP A 117 -0.25 -17.70 -5.70
CA ASP A 117 -0.55 -16.99 -6.94
C ASP A 117 -1.94 -16.35 -6.81
N PRO A 118 -2.03 -15.01 -6.78
CA PRO A 118 -3.31 -14.32 -6.67
C PRO A 118 -4.27 -14.65 -7.82
N ALA A 119 -3.79 -15.25 -8.93
CA ALA A 119 -4.63 -15.71 -10.03
C ALA A 119 -5.64 -16.78 -9.61
N PHE A 120 -5.38 -17.52 -8.54
CA PHE A 120 -6.31 -18.50 -7.98
C PHE A 120 -7.41 -17.87 -7.11
N SER A 121 -7.35 -16.57 -6.82
CA SER A 121 -8.44 -15.88 -6.16
C SER A 121 -9.57 -15.67 -7.16
N LEU A 122 -10.71 -16.34 -6.95
CA LEU A 122 -11.93 -16.12 -7.73
C LEU A 122 -12.58 -14.75 -7.43
N GLU A 123 -12.07 -14.04 -6.45
CA GLU A 123 -12.60 -12.78 -5.93
C GLU A 123 -11.83 -11.60 -6.53
N ASP A 124 -12.56 -10.51 -6.76
CA ASP A 124 -11.98 -9.27 -7.30
C ASP A 124 -11.07 -8.56 -6.30
N PHE A 125 -11.13 -8.93 -5.01
CA PHE A 125 -10.30 -8.41 -3.93
C PHE A 125 -9.61 -9.53 -3.16
N PHE A 126 -8.32 -9.34 -2.87
CA PHE A 126 -7.57 -10.12 -1.89
C PHE A 126 -6.71 -9.17 -1.06
N LEU A 127 -7.02 -9.02 0.21
CA LEU A 127 -6.63 -7.89 1.04
C LEU A 127 -6.04 -8.34 2.37
N PRO A 128 -5.21 -7.51 3.03
CA PRO A 128 -4.84 -7.74 4.41
C PRO A 128 -6.07 -7.85 5.32
N ARG A 129 -5.96 -8.69 6.36
CA ARG A 129 -6.99 -8.73 7.40
C ARG A 129 -7.17 -7.37 8.03
N PRO A 130 -8.42 -6.87 8.11
CA PRO A 130 -8.68 -5.59 8.73
C PRO A 130 -8.43 -5.65 10.24
N LEU A 131 -7.92 -4.56 10.76
CA LEU A 131 -7.78 -4.31 12.19
C LEU A 131 -9.01 -3.54 12.69
N ASN A 132 -9.53 -3.93 13.86
CA ASN A 132 -10.57 -3.19 14.55
C ASN A 132 -9.92 -2.15 15.46
N LEU A 133 -10.22 -0.91 15.21
CA LEU A 133 -9.71 0.24 15.95
C LEU A 133 -10.85 0.90 16.73
N GLN A 134 -10.53 1.71 17.74
CA GLN A 134 -11.52 2.60 18.34
C GLN A 134 -12.06 3.58 17.29
N ASN A 135 -11.15 4.30 16.64
CA ASN A 135 -11.35 5.04 15.40
C ASN A 135 -9.99 5.36 14.77
N ILE A 136 -9.99 5.70 13.49
CA ILE A 136 -8.75 5.90 12.73
C ILE A 136 -7.99 7.16 13.14
N SER A 137 -8.69 8.23 13.55
CA SER A 137 -8.08 9.47 14.02
C SER A 137 -7.37 9.28 15.35
N HIS A 138 -7.98 8.57 16.30
CA HIS A 138 -7.34 8.23 17.57
C HIS A 138 -6.12 7.32 17.36
N HIS A 139 -6.24 6.31 16.47
CA HIS A 139 -5.12 5.45 16.12
C HIS A 139 -3.97 6.25 15.50
N TYR A 140 -4.28 7.20 14.59
CA TYR A 140 -3.25 8.08 14.01
C TYR A 140 -2.56 8.92 15.09
N ALA A 141 -3.33 9.57 15.96
CA ALA A 141 -2.82 10.43 17.02
C ALA A 141 -1.89 9.72 18.01
N ARG A 142 -2.05 8.41 18.18
CA ARG A 142 -1.21 7.60 19.07
C ARG A 142 0.23 7.44 18.55
N PHE A 143 0.44 7.46 17.24
CA PHE A 143 1.73 7.16 16.60
C PHE A 143 2.31 8.31 15.79
N HIS A 144 1.47 9.29 15.42
CA HIS A 144 1.82 10.37 14.50
C HIS A 144 1.25 11.70 14.93
N ASN A 145 1.72 12.79 14.30
CA ASN A 145 1.19 14.13 14.54
C ASN A 145 -0.23 14.27 13.98
N ILE A 146 -1.22 14.38 14.85
CA ILE A 146 -2.64 14.51 14.45
C ILE A 146 -2.91 15.74 13.57
N VAL A 147 -2.10 16.80 13.68
CA VAL A 147 -2.25 18.00 12.86
C VAL A 147 -2.05 17.67 11.38
N ASP A 148 -1.13 16.77 11.05
CA ASP A 148 -0.90 16.34 9.66
C ASP A 148 -2.10 15.59 9.11
N PHE A 149 -2.74 14.76 9.93
CA PHE A 149 -3.95 14.05 9.54
C PHE A 149 -5.13 14.99 9.29
N LEU A 150 -5.30 16.00 10.14
CA LEU A 150 -6.33 17.04 9.97
C LEU A 150 -6.10 17.87 8.69
N ARG A 151 -4.86 18.29 8.46
CA ARG A 151 -4.48 19.05 7.26
C ARG A 151 -4.63 18.23 5.98
N TYR A 152 -4.22 16.98 6.00
CA TYR A 152 -4.40 16.06 4.88
C TYR A 152 -5.88 15.84 4.56
N THR A 153 -6.73 15.68 5.59
CA THR A 153 -8.18 15.55 5.40
C THR A 153 -8.79 16.83 4.83
N ALA A 154 -8.34 18.00 5.27
CA ALA A 154 -8.76 19.28 4.69
C ALA A 154 -8.39 19.33 3.19
N SER A 155 -7.16 18.94 2.83
CA SER A 155 -6.74 18.83 1.42
C SER A 155 -7.59 17.81 0.64
N ALA A 156 -8.02 16.71 1.28
CA ALA A 156 -8.89 15.73 0.65
C ALA A 156 -10.31 16.29 0.37
N ILE A 157 -10.82 17.16 1.22
CA ILE A 157 -12.09 17.86 0.98
C ILE A 157 -11.92 18.89 -0.16
N GLU A 158 -10.88 19.70 -0.12
CA GLU A 158 -10.62 20.74 -1.12
C GLU A 158 -10.38 20.17 -2.52
N THR A 159 -9.75 19.01 -2.62
CA THR A 159 -9.53 18.30 -3.89
C THR A 159 -10.70 17.40 -4.30
N THR A 160 -11.81 17.47 -3.57
CA THR A 160 -13.02 16.64 -3.80
C THR A 160 -12.81 15.13 -3.67
N ALA A 161 -11.70 14.70 -3.09
CA ALA A 161 -11.45 13.30 -2.77
C ALA A 161 -12.40 12.78 -1.66
N LEU A 162 -12.83 13.68 -0.76
CA LEU A 162 -13.86 13.46 0.26
C LEU A 162 -14.86 14.62 0.25
N THR A 163 -16.13 14.31 0.47
CA THR A 163 -17.10 15.31 0.93
C THR A 163 -16.89 15.59 2.42
N GLN A 164 -17.47 16.67 2.94
CA GLN A 164 -17.43 16.95 4.40
C GLN A 164 -18.06 15.83 5.21
N ALA A 165 -19.16 15.23 4.72
CA ALA A 165 -19.82 14.11 5.39
C ALA A 165 -18.93 12.86 5.41
N GLU A 166 -18.26 12.55 4.31
CA GLU A 166 -17.29 11.45 4.24
C GLU A 166 -16.07 11.69 5.14
N ALA A 167 -15.61 12.93 5.29
CA ALA A 167 -14.51 13.25 6.20
C ALA A 167 -14.86 12.91 7.66
N LEU A 168 -16.09 13.19 8.09
CA LEU A 168 -16.56 12.78 9.43
C LEU A 168 -16.62 11.26 9.59
N GLN A 169 -17.07 10.55 8.55
CA GLN A 169 -17.07 9.08 8.55
C GLN A 169 -15.65 8.54 8.56
N PHE A 170 -14.74 9.14 7.81
CA PHE A 170 -13.32 8.79 7.78
C PHE A 170 -12.68 8.93 9.16
N PHE A 171 -12.86 10.06 9.86
CA PHE A 171 -12.34 10.26 11.22
C PHE A 171 -12.83 9.20 12.21
N ASN A 172 -14.08 8.79 12.09
CA ASN A 172 -14.72 7.84 12.99
C ASN A 172 -14.67 6.39 12.53
N SER A 173 -14.00 6.11 11.40
CA SER A 173 -13.87 4.72 10.91
C SER A 173 -13.17 3.85 11.95
N GLY A 174 -13.85 2.77 12.38
CA GLY A 174 -13.34 1.80 13.35
C GLY A 174 -12.61 0.62 12.70
N THR A 175 -12.51 0.60 11.37
CA THR A 175 -11.88 -0.49 10.62
C THR A 175 -10.72 0.05 9.81
N PHE A 176 -9.59 -0.65 9.86
CA PHE A 176 -8.38 -0.29 9.13
C PHE A 176 -7.79 -1.50 8.41
N VAL A 177 -7.63 -1.40 7.10
CA VAL A 177 -6.93 -2.39 6.28
C VAL A 177 -5.49 -1.92 6.12
N PRO A 178 -4.50 -2.62 6.71
CA PRO A 178 -3.09 -2.24 6.60
C PRO A 178 -2.63 -2.20 5.14
N GLY A 179 -1.85 -1.19 4.79
CA GLY A 179 -1.42 -0.96 3.39
C GLY A 179 -2.45 -0.25 2.52
N GLY A 180 -3.71 -0.11 2.97
CA GLY A 180 -4.74 0.58 2.17
C GLY A 180 -4.88 0.00 0.77
N ILE A 181 -4.58 0.82 -0.27
CA ILE A 181 -4.56 0.35 -1.67
C ILE A 181 -3.15 0.05 -2.21
N GLU A 182 -2.14 0.01 -1.34
CA GLU A 182 -0.74 -0.22 -1.70
C GLU A 182 -0.27 -1.66 -1.43
N LEU A 183 -1.16 -2.51 -0.89
CA LEU A 183 -0.88 -3.91 -0.60
C LEU A 183 -2.15 -4.75 -0.74
N GLY A 184 -2.25 -5.54 -1.79
CA GLY A 184 -3.43 -6.37 -2.05
C GLY A 184 -3.71 -6.59 -3.53
N THR A 185 -4.83 -7.25 -3.82
CA THR A 185 -5.40 -7.42 -5.16
C THR A 185 -6.68 -6.62 -5.28
N TYR A 186 -6.86 -5.95 -6.40
CA TYR A 186 -7.96 -5.02 -6.63
C TYR A 186 -8.47 -5.11 -8.07
N PRO A 187 -9.78 -4.86 -8.34
CA PRO A 187 -10.25 -4.54 -9.67
C PRO A 187 -9.54 -3.27 -10.17
N THR A 188 -8.97 -3.33 -11.36
CA THR A 188 -8.09 -2.27 -11.88
C THR A 188 -8.80 -0.92 -11.99
N ASP A 189 -10.03 -0.90 -12.51
CA ASP A 189 -10.75 0.36 -12.69
C ASP A 189 -11.10 1.02 -11.35
N TRP A 190 -11.53 0.22 -10.36
CA TRP A 190 -11.77 0.74 -9.01
C TRP A 190 -10.48 1.27 -8.37
N TRP A 191 -9.37 0.53 -8.52
CA TRP A 191 -8.10 0.94 -7.96
C TRP A 191 -7.59 2.26 -8.56
N LEU A 192 -7.74 2.45 -9.89
CA LEU A 192 -7.37 3.71 -10.55
C LEU A 192 -8.22 4.88 -10.04
N ASP A 193 -9.52 4.70 -9.85
CA ASP A 193 -10.39 5.71 -9.25
C ASP A 193 -9.96 6.07 -7.82
N ALA A 194 -9.76 5.07 -6.97
CA ALA A 194 -9.27 5.26 -5.61
C ALA A 194 -7.89 5.93 -5.58
N PHE A 195 -6.98 5.56 -6.49
CA PHE A 195 -5.66 6.16 -6.65
C PHE A 195 -5.74 7.68 -6.91
N VAL A 196 -6.59 8.12 -7.84
CA VAL A 196 -6.79 9.56 -8.12
C VAL A 196 -7.24 10.31 -6.87
N ARG A 197 -8.14 9.72 -6.08
CA ARG A 197 -8.63 10.29 -4.82
C ARG A 197 -7.57 10.34 -3.70
N LEU A 198 -6.46 9.60 -3.81
CA LEU A 198 -5.34 9.69 -2.87
C LEU A 198 -4.24 10.63 -3.33
N VAL A 199 -3.96 10.67 -4.62
CA VAL A 199 -2.83 11.43 -5.16
C VAL A 199 -3.11 12.94 -5.12
N ALA A 200 -4.31 13.38 -5.49
CA ALA A 200 -4.65 14.79 -5.51
C ALA A 200 -4.48 15.48 -4.14
N PRO A 201 -5.06 14.97 -3.03
CA PRO A 201 -4.83 15.55 -1.70
C PRO A 201 -3.37 15.47 -1.24
N SER A 202 -2.64 14.44 -1.67
CA SER A 202 -1.23 14.29 -1.29
C SER A 202 -0.34 15.37 -1.87
N PHE A 203 -0.53 15.70 -3.13
CA PHE A 203 0.18 16.81 -3.77
C PHE A 203 -0.22 18.16 -3.16
N GLU A 204 -1.51 18.39 -2.93
CA GLU A 204 -1.99 19.64 -2.31
C GLU A 204 -1.44 19.79 -0.88
N PHE A 205 -1.48 18.72 -0.09
CA PHE A 205 -0.92 18.71 1.25
C PHE A 205 0.61 18.92 1.24
N ALA A 206 1.34 18.24 0.35
CA ALA A 206 2.79 18.41 0.20
C ALA A 206 3.16 19.84 -0.15
N LYS A 207 2.45 20.44 -1.12
CA LYS A 207 2.67 21.82 -1.57
C LYS A 207 2.42 22.83 -0.45
N ARG A 208 1.33 22.67 0.30
CA ARG A 208 0.87 23.67 1.28
C ARG A 208 1.59 23.56 2.63
N TYR A 209 1.82 22.36 3.12
CA TYR A 209 2.27 22.13 4.50
C TYR A 209 3.67 21.53 4.60
N GLN A 210 4.25 21.05 3.51
CA GLN A 210 5.63 20.56 3.41
C GLN A 210 6.03 19.60 4.57
N PRO A 211 5.25 18.54 4.86
CA PRO A 211 5.48 17.67 6.01
C PRO A 211 6.84 16.96 5.97
N PHE A 212 7.41 16.78 4.77
CA PHE A 212 8.73 16.20 4.53
C PHE A 212 9.89 17.05 5.06
N GLN A 213 9.63 18.31 5.46
CA GLN A 213 10.63 19.20 6.11
C GLN A 213 10.65 19.03 7.63
N ALA A 214 9.79 18.19 8.21
CA ALA A 214 9.81 17.90 9.63
C ALA A 214 11.20 17.39 10.06
N GLU A 215 11.63 17.74 11.27
CA GLU A 215 12.88 17.22 11.83
C GLU A 215 12.81 15.73 12.13
N ASP A 216 11.65 15.27 12.66
CA ASP A 216 11.39 13.87 12.95
C ASP A 216 11.31 13.04 11.65
N PRO A 217 12.19 12.04 11.45
CA PRO A 217 12.17 11.17 10.28
C PRO A 217 10.85 10.44 10.07
N VAL A 218 10.12 10.11 11.13
CA VAL A 218 8.80 9.46 11.05
C VAL A 218 7.78 10.42 10.45
N GLN A 219 7.78 11.68 10.89
CA GLN A 219 6.83 12.70 10.41
C GLN A 219 7.10 13.13 8.97
N LYS A 220 8.33 12.98 8.46
CA LYS A 220 8.62 13.15 7.01
C LYS A 220 7.74 12.28 6.13
N ARG A 221 7.25 11.16 6.64
CA ARG A 221 6.40 10.19 5.95
C ARG A 221 4.90 10.42 6.17
N ALA A 222 4.50 11.57 6.70
CA ALA A 222 3.11 11.88 7.03
C ALA A 222 2.15 11.64 5.85
N ILE A 223 2.57 11.95 4.62
CA ILE A 223 1.76 11.70 3.41
C ILE A 223 1.42 10.22 3.28
N SER A 224 2.42 9.33 3.34
CA SER A 224 2.19 7.89 3.22
C SER A 224 1.28 7.36 4.33
N PHE A 225 1.45 7.83 5.56
CA PHE A 225 0.59 7.43 6.67
C PHE A 225 -0.86 7.90 6.50
N CYS A 226 -1.07 9.10 5.99
CA CYS A 226 -2.40 9.63 5.69
C CYS A 226 -3.04 8.90 4.51
N GLN A 227 -2.27 8.64 3.43
CA GLN A 227 -2.74 7.91 2.26
C GLN A 227 -3.17 6.48 2.59
N GLU A 228 -2.38 5.76 3.38
CA GLU A 228 -2.71 4.42 3.83
C GLU A 228 -4.08 4.39 4.52
N ARG A 229 -4.36 5.37 5.37
CA ARG A 229 -5.63 5.47 6.09
C ARG A 229 -6.79 5.87 5.20
N LEU A 230 -6.59 6.85 4.32
CA LEU A 230 -7.63 7.24 3.36
C LEU A 230 -7.91 6.09 2.38
N GLY A 231 -6.87 5.42 1.88
CA GLY A 231 -7.00 4.23 1.03
C GLY A 231 -7.77 3.11 1.71
N SER A 232 -7.48 2.84 2.99
CA SER A 232 -8.24 1.89 3.80
C SER A 232 -9.72 2.28 3.93
N TYR A 233 -10.02 3.55 4.19
CA TYR A 233 -11.39 4.04 4.29
C TYR A 233 -12.17 3.86 2.97
N LEU A 234 -11.57 4.26 1.83
CA LEU A 234 -12.18 4.09 0.51
C LEU A 234 -12.44 2.61 0.20
N LEU A 235 -11.50 1.75 0.58
CA LEU A 235 -11.59 0.31 0.40
C LEU A 235 -12.75 -0.28 1.22
N ILE A 236 -12.82 0.02 2.51
CA ILE A 236 -13.92 -0.47 3.38
C ILE A 236 -15.26 0.04 2.89
N LYS A 237 -15.34 1.29 2.46
CA LYS A 237 -16.57 1.85 1.86
C LYS A 237 -16.98 1.02 0.64
N ARG A 238 -16.05 0.74 -0.28
CA ARG A 238 -16.33 -0.09 -1.46
C ARG A 238 -16.78 -1.50 -1.12
N LEU A 239 -16.11 -2.14 -0.18
CA LEU A 239 -16.49 -3.47 0.26
C LEU A 239 -17.89 -3.50 0.91
N SER A 240 -18.21 -2.46 1.69
CA SER A 240 -19.55 -2.34 2.29
C SER A 240 -20.65 -2.12 1.24
N GLU A 241 -20.36 -1.41 0.15
CA GLU A 241 -21.27 -1.27 -0.99
C GLU A 241 -21.52 -2.61 -1.70
N LEU A 242 -20.48 -3.46 -1.83
CA LEU A 242 -20.55 -4.74 -2.53
C LEU A 242 -21.16 -5.86 -1.67
N TYR A 243 -20.80 -5.92 -0.40
CA TYR A 243 -21.06 -7.07 0.47
C TYR A 243 -21.93 -6.72 1.69
N GLY A 244 -22.31 -5.45 1.87
CA GLY A 244 -23.03 -5.00 3.05
C GLY A 244 -22.17 -4.98 4.31
N ASN A 245 -22.81 -5.23 5.46
CA ASN A 245 -22.14 -5.13 6.77
C ASN A 245 -21.28 -6.36 7.14
N THR A 246 -21.40 -7.46 6.38
CA THR A 246 -20.65 -8.70 6.67
C THR A 246 -19.72 -9.00 5.52
N LEU A 247 -18.44 -8.71 5.71
CA LEU A 247 -17.43 -8.96 4.69
C LEU A 247 -17.05 -10.44 4.67
N PRO A 248 -17.01 -11.10 3.49
CA PRO A 248 -16.57 -12.49 3.37
C PRO A 248 -15.14 -12.66 3.84
N GLY A 249 -14.89 -13.68 4.68
CA GLY A 249 -13.53 -13.97 5.18
C GLY A 249 -12.54 -14.36 4.09
N SER A 250 -13.04 -14.88 2.96
CA SER A 250 -12.26 -15.25 1.77
C SER A 250 -11.56 -14.07 1.09
N LEU A 251 -12.05 -12.83 1.29
CA LEU A 251 -11.41 -11.61 0.78
C LEU A 251 -10.06 -11.32 1.45
N PHE A 252 -9.76 -11.96 2.58
CA PHE A 252 -8.65 -11.56 3.43
C PHE A 252 -7.56 -12.64 3.55
N GLY A 253 -6.32 -12.17 3.48
CA GLY A 253 -5.12 -12.95 3.78
C GLY A 253 -4.28 -12.34 4.88
N ASP A 254 -3.25 -13.06 5.28
CA ASP A 254 -2.29 -12.61 6.26
C ASP A 254 -1.11 -11.90 5.56
N ILE A 255 -0.59 -10.84 6.17
CA ILE A 255 0.61 -10.15 5.68
C ILE A 255 1.84 -10.92 6.13
N VAL A 256 2.73 -11.23 5.20
CA VAL A 256 4.08 -11.70 5.51
C VAL A 256 5.06 -10.57 5.29
N THR A 257 5.87 -10.29 6.30
CA THR A 257 7.04 -9.40 6.19
C THR A 257 8.29 -10.26 6.23
N VAL A 258 9.10 -10.19 5.18
CA VAL A 258 10.35 -10.96 5.11
C VAL A 258 11.48 -10.17 5.76
N SER A 259 12.21 -10.81 6.66
CA SER A 259 13.41 -10.26 7.28
C SER A 259 14.49 -11.33 7.41
N ASN A 260 15.76 -10.92 7.38
CA ASN A 260 16.90 -11.85 7.41
C ASN A 260 16.99 -12.67 8.71
N ASP A 261 16.46 -12.15 9.80
CA ASP A 261 16.52 -12.73 11.15
C ASP A 261 15.15 -13.17 11.70
N GLY A 262 14.10 -13.10 10.89
CA GLY A 262 12.73 -13.45 11.31
C GLY A 262 12.13 -12.50 12.36
N VAL A 263 12.76 -11.34 12.61
CA VAL A 263 12.30 -10.37 13.60
C VAL A 263 11.61 -9.19 12.92
N TYR A 264 10.37 -8.92 13.33
CA TYR A 264 9.64 -7.74 12.86
C TYR A 264 10.27 -6.45 13.41
N ARG A 265 10.58 -5.54 12.51
CA ARG A 265 11.00 -4.17 12.86
C ARG A 265 10.05 -3.18 12.23
N SER A 266 9.25 -2.51 13.07
CA SER A 266 8.38 -1.44 12.61
C SER A 266 9.20 -0.22 12.19
N GLY A 267 8.98 0.28 10.98
CA GLY A 267 9.28 1.68 10.66
C GLY A 267 10.74 2.04 10.38
N VAL A 268 11.59 1.11 9.99
CA VAL A 268 12.94 1.45 9.47
C VAL A 268 12.95 1.46 7.96
#